data_da09b07eb3fd02ee19e9a6af73fe2329
#
_entry.id   da09b07eb3fd02ee19e9a6af73fe2329
#
_cell.length_a   1.000
_cell.length_b   1.000
_cell.length_c   1.000
_cell.angle_alpha   90.00
_cell.angle_beta   90.00
_cell.angle_gamma   90.00
#
_symmetry.space_group_name_H-M   'P 1'
#
loop_
_entity.id
_entity.type
_entity.pdbx_description
1 polymer ?
#
loop_
_entity_poly.entity_id
_entity_poly.type
_entity_poly.pdbx_seq_one_letter_code
_entity_poly.pdbx_strand_id
1 'polypeptide(L)'
;LLNGLLLPSAGKVTVNGMDTRARRHIREIRRLVAMVFQNPDNQLVSPVIEEEVAFGPENLNLPEDEIEHRVEKVLQIVGLSELRQMSPHMLSGGQKQRVAIAAALAMQPDYLVLDEPTSMLDQSGRQMILEYLQILNKQQGLTIILISHNMEDLTGADRLILLQEGSILCDAPPWEAFNRGEKHLDLKPPGIVLLAQMLRKRGYLLDKRITTLEQMENSICRLLRSTT
;
A
#
# COMPACT_ATOMS: atom_id res chain seq x y z
N LEU A 1 11.82 -9.81 4.96
CA LEU A 1 11.90 -10.33 6.33
C LEU A 1 10.52 -10.74 6.85
N LEU A 2 9.46 -9.92 6.66
CA LEU A 2 8.14 -10.13 7.27
C LEU A 2 7.44 -11.44 6.84
N ASN A 3 7.62 -11.87 5.58
CA ASN A 3 7.06 -13.13 5.07
C ASN A 3 8.07 -14.31 5.07
N GLY A 4 9.23 -14.13 5.71
CA GLY A 4 10.26 -15.16 5.84
C GLY A 4 11.00 -15.53 4.55
N LEU A 5 10.92 -14.71 3.47
CA LEU A 5 11.76 -14.90 2.27
C LEU A 5 13.23 -14.63 2.59
N LEU A 6 13.50 -13.59 3.36
CA LEU A 6 14.82 -13.30 3.91
C LEU A 6 14.78 -13.50 5.42
N LEU A 7 15.84 -14.02 5.99
CA LEU A 7 15.99 -14.18 7.43
C LEU A 7 16.83 -13.04 8.01
N PRO A 8 16.54 -12.59 9.24
CA PRO A 8 17.37 -11.59 9.90
C PRO A 8 18.75 -12.16 10.24
N SER A 9 19.83 -11.42 9.93
CA SER A 9 21.21 -11.77 10.31
C SER A 9 21.45 -11.61 11.81
N ALA A 10 20.73 -10.67 12.43
CA ALA A 10 20.72 -10.45 13.88
C ALA A 10 19.30 -10.05 14.32
N GLY A 11 19.02 -10.15 15.62
CA GLY A 11 17.70 -9.85 16.17
C GLY A 11 16.65 -10.89 15.82
N LYS A 12 15.37 -10.50 15.89
CA LYS A 12 14.22 -11.39 15.71
C LYS A 12 13.10 -10.64 14.96
N VAL A 13 12.46 -11.31 14.00
CA VAL A 13 11.24 -10.84 13.33
C VAL A 13 10.12 -11.82 13.65
N THR A 14 9.00 -11.30 14.14
CA THR A 14 7.82 -12.12 14.48
C THR A 14 6.56 -11.58 13.82
N VAL A 15 5.69 -12.49 13.39
CA VAL A 15 4.35 -12.22 12.87
C VAL A 15 3.36 -12.97 13.76
N ASN A 16 2.44 -12.29 14.40
CA ASN A 16 1.51 -12.89 15.39
C ASN A 16 2.23 -13.80 16.40
N GLY A 17 3.40 -13.38 16.90
CA GLY A 17 4.22 -14.17 17.83
C GLY A 17 5.06 -15.29 17.19
N MET A 18 4.86 -15.61 15.92
CA MET A 18 5.61 -16.64 15.18
C MET A 18 6.94 -16.09 14.64
N ASP A 19 8.05 -16.72 15.01
CA ASP A 19 9.39 -16.36 14.51
C ASP A 19 9.54 -16.74 13.03
N THR A 20 9.95 -15.80 12.19
CA THR A 20 10.16 -16.03 10.75
C THR A 20 11.30 -16.98 10.43
N ARG A 21 12.20 -17.28 11.37
CA ARG A 21 13.25 -18.30 11.22
C ARG A 21 12.75 -19.73 11.46
N ALA A 22 11.61 -19.89 12.13
CA ALA A 22 11.08 -21.21 12.47
C ALA A 22 10.35 -21.81 11.26
N ARG A 23 10.97 -22.77 10.57
CA ARG A 23 10.41 -23.41 9.36
C ARG A 23 8.97 -23.89 9.51
N ARG A 24 8.59 -24.37 10.69
CA ARG A 24 7.22 -24.83 11.00
C ARG A 24 6.16 -23.73 10.88
N HIS A 25 6.54 -22.45 11.02
CA HIS A 25 5.62 -21.30 10.97
C HIS A 25 5.56 -20.64 9.59
N ILE A 26 6.48 -20.93 8.68
CA ILE A 26 6.62 -20.21 7.40
C ILE A 26 5.35 -20.28 6.55
N ARG A 27 4.70 -21.46 6.49
CA ARG A 27 3.45 -21.61 5.71
C ARG A 27 2.35 -20.71 6.26
N GLU A 28 2.18 -20.70 7.58
CA GLU A 28 1.18 -19.87 8.25
C GLU A 28 1.52 -18.37 8.13
N ILE A 29 2.78 -17.99 8.33
CA ILE A 29 3.23 -16.61 8.13
C ILE A 29 2.94 -16.13 6.70
N ARG A 30 3.20 -16.96 5.68
CA ARG A 30 2.93 -16.59 4.28
C ARG A 30 1.45 -16.54 3.91
N ARG A 31 0.61 -17.28 4.64
CA ARG A 31 -0.84 -17.15 4.54
C ARG A 31 -1.32 -15.80 5.08
N LEU A 32 -0.73 -15.37 6.21
CA LEU A 32 -1.10 -14.12 6.89
C LEU A 32 -0.50 -12.88 6.20
N VAL A 33 0.70 -13.00 5.61
CA VAL A 33 1.46 -11.88 5.05
C VAL A 33 1.60 -12.06 3.54
N ALA A 34 0.74 -11.43 2.77
CA ALA A 34 0.91 -11.30 1.33
C ALA A 34 1.90 -10.17 1.01
N MET A 35 2.62 -10.31 -0.10
CA MET A 35 3.62 -9.34 -0.54
C MET A 35 3.51 -9.09 -2.03
N VAL A 36 3.59 -7.81 -2.41
CA VAL A 36 3.68 -7.36 -3.80
C VAL A 36 5.05 -6.72 -4.00
N PHE A 37 5.79 -7.21 -5.00
CA PHE A 37 7.11 -6.70 -5.34
C PHE A 37 7.05 -5.49 -6.26
N GLN A 38 8.11 -4.70 -6.25
CA GLN A 38 8.27 -3.52 -7.12
C GLN A 38 8.15 -3.86 -8.61
N ASN A 39 8.77 -4.96 -9.05
CA ASN A 39 8.68 -5.43 -10.42
C ASN A 39 7.71 -6.62 -10.53
N PRO A 40 6.54 -6.45 -11.16
CA PRO A 40 5.56 -7.53 -11.30
C PRO A 40 6.04 -8.70 -12.17
N ASP A 41 6.97 -8.50 -13.11
CA ASP A 41 7.53 -9.58 -13.92
C ASP A 41 8.29 -10.64 -13.09
N ASN A 42 8.74 -10.28 -11.90
CA ASN A 42 9.37 -11.22 -10.97
C ASN A 42 8.36 -12.04 -10.15
N GLN A 43 7.07 -11.71 -10.25
CA GLN A 43 6.02 -12.30 -9.41
C GLN A 43 5.04 -13.14 -10.24
N LEU A 44 4.67 -12.67 -11.44
CA LEU A 44 3.69 -13.32 -12.29
C LEU A 44 4.28 -14.55 -12.97
N VAL A 45 3.63 -15.70 -12.78
CA VAL A 45 4.13 -17.01 -13.27
C VAL A 45 3.13 -17.75 -14.17
N SER A 46 1.82 -17.45 -14.06
CA SER A 46 0.77 -18.14 -14.82
C SER A 46 0.62 -17.57 -16.22
N PRO A 47 0.21 -18.39 -17.21
CA PRO A 47 -0.01 -17.94 -18.58
C PRO A 47 -1.27 -17.09 -18.75
N VAL A 48 -2.21 -17.14 -17.81
CA VAL A 48 -3.51 -16.46 -17.83
C VAL A 48 -3.71 -15.68 -16.54
N ILE A 49 -4.28 -14.47 -16.63
CA ILE A 49 -4.49 -13.58 -15.49
C ILE A 49 -5.37 -14.23 -14.42
N GLU A 50 -6.43 -14.89 -14.81
CA GLU A 50 -7.35 -15.57 -13.89
C GLU A 50 -6.63 -16.65 -13.07
N GLU A 51 -5.81 -17.48 -13.73
CA GLU A 51 -5.01 -18.50 -13.07
C GLU A 51 -3.96 -17.88 -12.13
N GLU A 52 -3.35 -16.75 -12.53
CA GLU A 52 -2.40 -16.04 -11.68
C GLU A 52 -3.06 -15.56 -10.37
N VAL A 53 -4.26 -15.05 -10.47
CA VAL A 53 -5.03 -14.57 -9.29
C VAL A 53 -5.55 -15.74 -8.46
N ALA A 54 -5.95 -16.85 -9.09
CA ALA A 54 -6.42 -18.07 -8.43
C ALA A 54 -5.30 -18.84 -7.72
N PHE A 55 -4.06 -18.71 -8.17
CA PHE A 55 -2.91 -19.51 -7.70
C PHE A 55 -2.73 -19.52 -6.18
N GLY A 56 -2.87 -18.35 -5.54
CA GLY A 56 -2.79 -18.25 -4.07
C GLY A 56 -3.92 -18.99 -3.36
N PRO A 57 -5.20 -18.68 -3.63
CA PRO A 57 -6.38 -19.39 -3.12
C PRO A 57 -6.36 -20.91 -3.33
N GLU A 58 -5.92 -21.38 -4.52
CA GLU A 58 -5.74 -22.80 -4.80
C GLU A 58 -4.72 -23.46 -3.86
N ASN A 59 -3.59 -22.82 -3.61
CA ASN A 59 -2.59 -23.30 -2.66
C ASN A 59 -3.08 -23.33 -1.19
N LEU A 60 -4.15 -22.59 -0.89
CA LEU A 60 -4.86 -22.68 0.39
C LEU A 60 -5.89 -23.83 0.43
N ASN A 61 -6.07 -24.56 -0.68
CA ASN A 61 -7.07 -25.61 -0.88
C ASN A 61 -8.50 -25.12 -0.59
N LEU A 62 -8.84 -23.92 -1.07
CA LEU A 62 -10.20 -23.41 -0.98
C LEU A 62 -11.13 -24.13 -1.98
N PRO A 63 -12.45 -24.17 -1.72
CA PRO A 63 -13.44 -24.65 -2.69
C PRO A 63 -13.42 -23.82 -3.98
N GLU A 64 -13.75 -24.45 -5.12
CA GLU A 64 -13.70 -23.85 -6.44
C GLU A 64 -14.61 -22.61 -6.56
N ASP A 65 -15.81 -22.68 -6.01
CA ASP A 65 -16.78 -21.58 -5.97
C ASP A 65 -16.26 -20.36 -5.16
N GLU A 66 -15.55 -20.61 -4.07
CA GLU A 66 -14.91 -19.55 -3.29
C GLU A 66 -13.73 -18.92 -4.03
N ILE A 67 -12.92 -19.74 -4.74
CA ILE A 67 -11.81 -19.27 -5.57
C ILE A 67 -12.35 -18.35 -6.67
N GLU A 68 -13.35 -18.81 -7.41
CA GLU A 68 -13.97 -18.03 -8.50
C GLU A 68 -14.52 -16.70 -7.99
N HIS A 69 -15.25 -16.73 -6.87
CA HIS A 69 -15.80 -15.52 -6.26
C HIS A 69 -14.70 -14.52 -5.88
N ARG A 70 -13.60 -14.99 -5.29
CA ARG A 70 -12.46 -14.13 -4.92
C ARG A 70 -11.78 -13.52 -6.13
N VAL A 71 -11.52 -14.34 -7.16
CA VAL A 71 -10.91 -13.92 -8.42
C VAL A 71 -11.75 -12.83 -9.10
N GLU A 72 -13.05 -13.08 -9.28
CA GLU A 72 -13.97 -12.11 -9.88
C GLU A 72 -13.95 -10.78 -9.12
N LYS A 73 -14.12 -10.84 -7.81
CA LYS A 73 -14.14 -9.67 -6.93
C LYS A 73 -12.85 -8.83 -7.04
N VAL A 74 -11.68 -9.45 -6.96
CA VAL A 74 -10.43 -8.69 -7.00
C VAL A 74 -10.11 -8.15 -8.39
N LEU A 75 -10.44 -8.90 -9.46
CA LEU A 75 -10.29 -8.41 -10.84
C LEU A 75 -11.19 -7.20 -11.13
N GLN A 76 -12.41 -7.20 -10.59
CA GLN A 76 -13.31 -6.04 -10.68
C GLN A 76 -12.71 -4.82 -9.96
N ILE A 77 -12.16 -5.02 -8.77
CA ILE A 77 -11.54 -3.97 -7.95
C ILE A 77 -10.38 -3.31 -8.68
N VAL A 78 -9.50 -4.10 -9.30
CA VAL A 78 -8.33 -3.55 -10.00
C VAL A 78 -8.64 -3.14 -11.45
N GLY A 79 -9.91 -3.23 -11.88
CA GLY A 79 -10.36 -2.83 -13.22
C GLY A 79 -9.77 -3.70 -14.34
N LEU A 80 -9.69 -5.02 -14.14
CA LEU A 80 -9.13 -5.98 -15.10
C LEU A 80 -10.09 -7.13 -15.46
N SER A 81 -11.39 -7.03 -15.13
CA SER A 81 -12.37 -8.09 -15.40
C SER A 81 -12.39 -8.53 -16.87
N GLU A 82 -12.38 -7.55 -17.79
CA GLU A 82 -12.39 -7.82 -19.24
C GLU A 82 -11.14 -8.49 -19.78
N LEU A 83 -10.06 -8.45 -19.00
CA LEU A 83 -8.76 -9.00 -19.38
C LEU A 83 -8.47 -10.36 -18.74
N ARG A 84 -9.43 -10.93 -17.99
CA ARG A 84 -9.23 -12.14 -17.17
C ARG A 84 -8.61 -13.33 -17.92
N GLN A 85 -8.97 -13.51 -19.19
CA GLN A 85 -8.49 -14.60 -20.05
C GLN A 85 -7.22 -14.25 -20.84
N MET A 86 -6.69 -13.03 -20.67
CA MET A 86 -5.46 -12.63 -21.37
C MET A 86 -4.21 -13.15 -20.66
N SER A 87 -3.12 -13.24 -21.46
CA SER A 87 -1.81 -13.53 -20.89
C SER A 87 -1.21 -12.28 -20.24
N PRO A 88 -0.62 -12.40 -19.02
CA PRO A 88 0.11 -11.30 -18.37
C PRO A 88 1.20 -10.69 -19.25
N HIS A 89 1.81 -11.46 -20.15
CA HIS A 89 2.84 -10.96 -21.06
C HIS A 89 2.34 -9.91 -22.06
N MET A 90 1.05 -9.87 -22.32
CA MET A 90 0.42 -8.89 -23.23
C MET A 90 0.03 -7.58 -22.53
N LEU A 91 0.22 -7.50 -21.23
CA LEU A 91 -0.17 -6.36 -20.41
C LEU A 91 0.92 -5.27 -20.37
N SER A 92 0.49 -4.01 -20.18
CA SER A 92 1.39 -2.93 -19.78
C SER A 92 1.94 -3.17 -18.38
N GLY A 93 3.07 -2.54 -18.02
CA GLY A 93 3.65 -2.65 -16.67
C GLY A 93 2.65 -2.30 -15.56
N GLY A 94 1.85 -1.26 -15.76
CA GLY A 94 0.81 -0.87 -14.81
C GLY A 94 -0.33 -1.90 -14.70
N GLN A 95 -0.72 -2.56 -15.79
CA GLN A 95 -1.69 -3.65 -15.74
C GLN A 95 -1.13 -4.87 -15.02
N LYS A 96 0.13 -5.25 -15.29
CA LYS A 96 0.82 -6.34 -14.58
C LYS A 96 0.90 -6.07 -13.07
N GLN A 97 1.19 -4.84 -12.67
CA GLN A 97 1.22 -4.46 -11.26
C GLN A 97 -0.15 -4.62 -10.61
N ARG A 98 -1.23 -4.25 -11.31
CA ARG A 98 -2.60 -4.47 -10.83
C ARG A 98 -2.96 -5.95 -10.71
N VAL A 99 -2.47 -6.82 -11.61
CA VAL A 99 -2.62 -8.28 -11.47
C VAL A 99 -1.90 -8.79 -10.24
N ALA A 100 -0.65 -8.37 -10.00
CA ALA A 100 0.11 -8.76 -8.81
C ALA A 100 -0.58 -8.34 -7.49
N ILE A 101 -1.18 -7.14 -7.47
CA ILE A 101 -1.98 -6.69 -6.32
C ILE A 101 -3.25 -7.54 -6.17
N ALA A 102 -3.95 -7.86 -7.28
CA ALA A 102 -5.14 -8.71 -7.24
C ALA A 102 -4.83 -10.11 -6.70
N ALA A 103 -3.73 -10.73 -7.16
CA ALA A 103 -3.27 -12.03 -6.68
C ALA A 103 -2.99 -12.02 -5.16
N ALA A 104 -2.34 -10.97 -4.66
CA ALA A 104 -2.09 -10.80 -3.24
C ALA A 104 -3.39 -10.62 -2.43
N LEU A 105 -4.36 -9.85 -2.94
CA LEU A 105 -5.65 -9.60 -2.29
C LEU A 105 -6.57 -10.81 -2.30
N ALA A 106 -6.51 -11.67 -3.33
CA ALA A 106 -7.31 -12.91 -3.42
C ALA A 106 -7.00 -13.89 -2.27
N MET A 107 -5.79 -13.81 -1.70
CA MET A 107 -5.40 -14.57 -0.52
C MET A 107 -6.15 -14.14 0.76
N GLN A 108 -6.76 -12.96 0.78
CA GLN A 108 -7.37 -12.33 1.97
C GLN A 108 -6.42 -12.35 3.18
N PRO A 109 -5.23 -11.74 3.06
CA PRO A 109 -4.23 -11.77 4.12
C PRO A 109 -4.61 -10.83 5.28
N ASP A 110 -4.01 -11.04 6.46
CA ASP A 110 -4.11 -10.09 7.58
C ASP A 110 -3.16 -8.89 7.40
N TYR A 111 -2.05 -9.10 6.69
CA TYR A 111 -1.01 -8.11 6.41
C TYR A 111 -0.68 -8.09 4.93
N LEU A 112 -0.75 -6.91 4.32
CA LEU A 112 -0.36 -6.70 2.92
C LEU A 112 0.88 -5.80 2.88
N VAL A 113 2.00 -6.35 2.39
CA VAL A 113 3.25 -5.61 2.20
C VAL A 113 3.39 -5.26 0.74
N LEU A 114 3.52 -3.98 0.44
CA LEU A 114 3.58 -3.43 -0.91
C LEU A 114 4.90 -2.67 -1.07
N ASP A 115 5.76 -3.15 -1.97
CA ASP A 115 7.04 -2.53 -2.26
C ASP A 115 6.92 -1.72 -3.56
N GLU A 116 6.85 -0.38 -3.43
CA GLU A 116 6.67 0.58 -4.52
C GLU A 116 5.54 0.22 -5.51
N PRO A 117 4.33 -0.13 -5.04
CA PRO A 117 3.27 -0.69 -5.89
C PRO A 117 2.72 0.28 -6.93
N THR A 118 3.02 1.55 -6.80
CA THR A 118 2.48 2.62 -7.64
C THR A 118 3.48 3.14 -8.66
N SER A 119 4.73 2.68 -8.62
CA SER A 119 5.83 3.21 -9.45
C SER A 119 5.61 3.03 -10.96
N MET A 120 4.86 2.00 -11.38
CA MET A 120 4.54 1.68 -12.77
C MET A 120 3.14 2.12 -13.19
N LEU A 121 2.35 2.70 -12.28
CA LEU A 121 0.97 3.10 -12.54
C LEU A 121 0.91 4.55 -13.08
N ASP A 122 -0.03 4.78 -13.97
CA ASP A 122 -0.47 6.14 -14.28
C ASP A 122 -1.22 6.75 -13.08
N GLN A 123 -1.46 8.06 -13.14
CA GLN A 123 -2.06 8.77 -12.02
C GLN A 123 -3.45 8.23 -11.63
N SER A 124 -4.26 7.84 -12.61
CA SER A 124 -5.60 7.29 -12.38
C SER A 124 -5.53 5.91 -11.71
N GLY A 125 -4.70 5.00 -12.24
CA GLY A 125 -4.51 3.66 -11.65
C GLY A 125 -3.89 3.73 -10.25
N ARG A 126 -2.94 4.67 -10.03
CA ARG A 126 -2.35 4.93 -8.72
C ARG A 126 -3.41 5.35 -7.69
N GLN A 127 -4.21 6.36 -8.03
CA GLN A 127 -5.25 6.86 -7.14
C GLN A 127 -6.27 5.77 -6.80
N MET A 128 -6.76 5.04 -7.81
CA MET A 128 -7.68 3.92 -7.63
C MET A 128 -7.15 2.87 -6.64
N ILE A 129 -5.88 2.45 -6.78
CA ILE A 129 -5.28 1.46 -5.89
C ILE A 129 -5.14 2.01 -4.46
N LEU A 130 -4.65 3.23 -4.29
CA LEU A 130 -4.47 3.82 -2.96
C LEU A 130 -5.80 4.01 -2.22
N GLU A 131 -6.84 4.48 -2.91
CA GLU A 131 -8.19 4.61 -2.35
C GLU A 131 -8.74 3.24 -1.92
N TYR A 132 -8.55 2.23 -2.77
CA TYR A 132 -9.00 0.88 -2.43
C TYR A 132 -8.26 0.29 -1.23
N LEU A 133 -6.94 0.46 -1.17
CA LEU A 133 -6.15 0.04 0.00
C LEU A 133 -6.65 0.72 1.29
N GLN A 134 -7.01 2.00 1.23
CA GLN A 134 -7.60 2.70 2.38
C GLN A 134 -8.96 2.12 2.78
N ILE A 135 -9.80 1.75 1.81
CA ILE A 135 -11.09 1.10 2.08
C ILE A 135 -10.87 -0.23 2.78
N LEU A 136 -9.95 -1.07 2.29
CA LEU A 136 -9.64 -2.36 2.91
C LEU A 136 -9.11 -2.21 4.34
N ASN A 137 -8.21 -1.26 4.56
CA ASN A 137 -7.70 -0.97 5.89
C ASN A 137 -8.82 -0.54 6.86
N LYS A 138 -9.63 0.45 6.48
CA LYS A 138 -10.65 1.04 7.36
C LYS A 138 -11.87 0.14 7.58
N GLN A 139 -12.30 -0.60 6.56
CA GLN A 139 -13.54 -1.38 6.61
C GLN A 139 -13.33 -2.85 6.93
N GLN A 140 -12.20 -3.43 6.53
CA GLN A 140 -11.91 -4.85 6.70
C GLN A 140 -10.79 -5.11 7.71
N GLY A 141 -10.16 -4.07 8.27
CA GLY A 141 -9.10 -4.20 9.25
C GLY A 141 -7.79 -4.74 8.69
N LEU A 142 -7.61 -4.74 7.36
CA LEU A 142 -6.36 -5.17 6.72
C LEU A 142 -5.22 -4.25 7.15
N THR A 143 -4.16 -4.82 7.70
CA THR A 143 -2.94 -4.06 8.00
C THR A 143 -2.10 -3.91 6.73
N ILE A 144 -1.81 -2.68 6.34
CA ILE A 144 -1.06 -2.38 5.12
C ILE A 144 0.29 -1.77 5.47
N ILE A 145 1.36 -2.35 4.93
CA ILE A 145 2.72 -1.83 5.00
C ILE A 145 3.10 -1.39 3.59
N LEU A 146 3.06 -0.09 3.35
CA LEU A 146 3.36 0.51 2.06
C LEU A 146 4.76 1.11 2.08
N ILE A 147 5.64 0.63 1.21
CA ILE A 147 6.96 1.19 0.98
C ILE A 147 6.87 2.06 -0.28
N SER A 148 7.20 3.33 -0.16
CA SER A 148 7.20 4.26 -1.29
C SER A 148 8.23 5.37 -1.07
N HIS A 149 8.88 5.78 -2.15
CA HIS A 149 9.67 7.01 -2.19
C HIS A 149 8.83 8.24 -2.58
N ASN A 150 7.57 8.02 -2.96
CA ASN A 150 6.63 9.08 -3.30
C ASN A 150 5.79 9.48 -2.08
N MET A 151 6.05 10.65 -1.56
CA MET A 151 5.40 11.13 -0.34
C MET A 151 3.87 11.32 -0.48
N GLU A 152 3.37 11.51 -1.71
CA GLU A 152 1.93 11.60 -1.95
C GLU A 152 1.20 10.28 -1.62
N ASP A 153 1.85 9.11 -1.79
CA ASP A 153 1.26 7.80 -1.45
C ASP A 153 1.05 7.62 0.05
N LEU A 154 1.83 8.34 0.85
CA LEU A 154 1.94 8.15 2.29
C LEU A 154 1.02 9.11 3.07
N THR A 155 0.32 10.02 2.38
CA THR A 155 -0.52 11.05 3.01
C THR A 155 -1.69 10.50 3.81
N GLY A 156 -2.22 9.35 3.40
CA GLY A 156 -3.36 8.67 4.04
C GLY A 156 -2.98 7.58 5.03
N ALA A 157 -1.67 7.37 5.32
CA ALA A 157 -1.22 6.39 6.29
C ALA A 157 -1.49 6.85 7.74
N ASP A 158 -1.68 5.90 8.65
CA ASP A 158 -1.82 6.19 10.09
C ASP A 158 -0.47 6.46 10.75
N ARG A 159 0.59 5.85 10.23
CA ARG A 159 1.95 5.91 10.78
C ARG A 159 2.98 5.93 9.66
N LEU A 160 3.96 6.79 9.78
CA LEU A 160 5.08 6.94 8.86
C LEU A 160 6.38 6.60 9.56
N ILE A 161 7.14 5.67 8.97
CA ILE A 161 8.49 5.32 9.43
C ILE A 161 9.48 5.73 8.34
N LEU A 162 10.39 6.63 8.68
CA LEU A 162 11.46 7.05 7.79
C LEU A 162 12.74 6.30 8.14
N LEU A 163 13.32 5.66 7.12
CA LEU A 163 14.56 4.91 7.23
C LEU A 163 15.66 5.62 6.44
N GLN A 164 16.83 5.77 7.06
CA GLN A 164 18.06 6.22 6.39
C GLN A 164 19.25 5.41 6.91
N GLU A 165 20.05 4.90 5.99
CA GLU A 165 21.27 4.11 6.31
C GLU A 165 21.01 2.98 7.33
N GLY A 166 19.85 2.31 7.21
CA GLY A 166 19.47 1.21 8.09
C GLY A 166 18.96 1.61 9.47
N SER A 167 18.83 2.92 9.76
CA SER A 167 18.34 3.45 11.03
C SER A 167 16.99 4.12 10.87
N ILE A 168 16.14 4.07 11.92
CA ILE A 168 14.88 4.80 11.96
C ILE A 168 15.16 6.25 12.34
N LEU A 169 14.91 7.17 11.43
CA LEU A 169 15.01 8.60 11.68
C LEU A 169 13.74 9.20 12.28
N CYS A 170 12.60 8.72 11.85
CA CYS A 170 11.31 9.21 12.29
C CYS A 170 10.32 8.05 12.36
N ASP A 171 9.51 8.06 13.40
CA ASP A 171 8.38 7.16 13.60
C ASP A 171 7.26 8.02 14.20
N ALA A 172 6.31 8.46 13.35
CA ALA A 172 5.30 9.44 13.71
C ALA A 172 4.11 9.39 12.73
N PRO A 173 2.96 10.00 13.03
CA PRO A 173 1.92 10.25 12.05
C PRO A 173 2.44 11.10 10.88
N PRO A 174 1.93 10.92 9.64
CA PRO A 174 2.40 11.63 8.45
C PRO A 174 2.42 13.16 8.62
N TRP A 175 1.36 13.74 9.21
CA TRP A 175 1.28 15.18 9.44
C TRP A 175 2.42 15.72 10.32
N GLU A 176 2.88 14.93 11.29
CA GLU A 176 3.98 15.31 12.18
C GLU A 176 5.32 15.16 11.45
N ALA A 177 5.55 14.01 10.80
CA ALA A 177 6.76 13.75 10.03
C ALA A 177 6.98 14.82 8.96
N PHE A 178 5.95 15.18 8.17
CA PHE A 178 6.04 16.20 7.13
C PHE A 178 6.21 17.64 7.65
N ASN A 179 5.83 17.92 8.90
CA ASN A 179 5.95 19.26 9.49
C ASN A 179 7.21 19.43 10.37
N ARG A 180 7.96 18.37 10.67
CA ARG A 180 9.19 18.47 11.49
C ARG A 180 10.26 19.35 10.87
N GLY A 181 10.25 19.49 9.52
CA GLY A 181 11.13 20.43 8.83
C GLY A 181 12.64 20.15 9.02
N GLU A 182 12.99 18.89 9.27
CA GLU A 182 14.36 18.50 9.48
C GLU A 182 15.16 18.75 8.19
N LYS A 183 16.06 19.72 8.24
CA LYS A 183 16.93 20.14 7.13
C LYS A 183 17.82 19.01 6.58
N HIS A 184 17.86 17.87 7.26
CA HIS A 184 18.66 16.70 6.89
C HIS A 184 17.87 15.61 6.17
N LEU A 185 16.53 15.74 6.10
CA LEU A 185 15.70 14.82 5.34
C LEU A 185 15.49 15.41 3.95
N ASP A 186 16.07 14.80 2.92
CA ASP A 186 15.81 15.11 1.50
C ASP A 186 14.37 14.78 1.07
N LEU A 187 13.46 14.77 2.04
CA LEU A 187 12.05 14.49 1.86
C LEU A 187 11.34 15.78 1.45
N LYS A 188 10.90 15.83 0.21
CA LYS A 188 9.97 16.86 -0.24
C LYS A 188 8.57 16.50 0.27
N PRO A 189 8.00 17.25 1.23
CA PRO A 189 6.63 17.00 1.67
C PRO A 189 5.65 17.04 0.49
N PRO A 190 4.50 16.34 0.57
CA PRO A 190 3.43 16.43 -0.42
C PRO A 190 3.07 17.88 -0.75
N GLY A 191 2.68 18.12 -2.01
CA GLY A 191 2.35 19.49 -2.48
C GLY A 191 1.28 20.18 -1.61
N ILE A 192 0.28 19.42 -1.16
CA ILE A 192 -0.79 19.92 -0.27
C ILE A 192 -0.26 20.37 1.09
N VAL A 193 0.73 19.66 1.63
CA VAL A 193 1.37 20.00 2.92
C VAL A 193 2.20 21.28 2.75
N LEU A 194 2.96 21.39 1.64
CA LEU A 194 3.70 22.61 1.33
C LEU A 194 2.79 23.82 1.20
N LEU A 195 1.66 23.68 0.50
CA LEU A 195 0.66 24.73 0.37
C LEU A 195 0.11 25.14 1.75
N ALA A 196 -0.25 24.16 2.59
CA ALA A 196 -0.72 24.43 3.95
C ALA A 196 0.33 25.19 4.79
N GLN A 197 1.61 24.79 4.68
CA GLN A 197 2.72 25.48 5.35
C GLN A 197 2.90 26.92 4.86
N MET A 198 2.81 27.15 3.53
CA MET A 198 2.93 28.48 2.93
C MET A 198 1.79 29.40 3.38
N LEU A 199 0.56 28.91 3.40
CA LEU A 199 -0.61 29.66 3.86
C LEU A 199 -0.51 30.02 5.36
N ARG A 200 -0.07 29.07 6.20
CA ARG A 200 0.19 29.34 7.62
C ARG A 200 1.26 30.43 7.84
N LYS A 201 2.33 30.40 7.05
CA LYS A 201 3.36 31.47 7.08
C LYS A 201 2.81 32.85 6.69
N ARG A 202 1.73 32.90 5.90
CA ARG A 202 1.03 34.14 5.54
C ARG A 202 -0.06 34.55 6.55
N GLY A 203 -0.18 33.84 7.68
CA GLY A 203 -1.10 34.18 8.75
C GLY A 203 -2.47 33.50 8.70
N TYR A 204 -2.72 32.60 7.72
CA TYR A 204 -3.96 31.83 7.71
C TYR A 204 -3.97 30.76 8.79
N LEU A 205 -5.05 30.67 9.58
CA LEU A 205 -5.21 29.71 10.67
C LEU A 205 -5.65 28.35 10.11
N LEU A 206 -4.72 27.61 9.51
CA LEU A 206 -4.95 26.26 8.99
C LEU A 206 -4.45 25.20 9.98
N ASP A 207 -5.17 24.07 10.09
CA ASP A 207 -4.78 22.92 10.90
C ASP A 207 -3.39 22.41 10.47
N LYS A 208 -2.56 22.06 11.45
CA LYS A 208 -1.23 21.46 11.20
C LYS A 208 -1.31 20.03 10.69
N ARG A 209 -2.46 19.37 10.86
CA ARG A 209 -2.69 17.97 10.49
C ARG A 209 -3.07 17.76 9.02
N ILE A 210 -3.13 18.81 8.23
CA ILE A 210 -3.47 18.71 6.82
C ILE A 210 -2.39 17.94 6.08
N THR A 211 -2.76 16.79 5.53
CA THR A 211 -1.94 15.95 4.65
C THR A 211 -2.67 15.58 3.36
N THR A 212 -4.00 15.75 3.29
CA THR A 212 -4.83 15.41 2.13
C THR A 212 -5.58 16.63 1.60
N LEU A 213 -6.01 16.54 0.33
CA LEU A 213 -6.80 17.59 -0.32
C LEU A 213 -8.13 17.83 0.41
N GLU A 214 -8.81 16.76 0.80
CA GLU A 214 -10.07 16.82 1.54
C GLU A 214 -9.93 17.59 2.87
N GLN A 215 -8.85 17.33 3.62
CA GLN A 215 -8.56 18.03 4.86
C GLN A 215 -8.28 19.53 4.61
N MET A 216 -7.60 19.86 3.50
CA MET A 216 -7.35 21.24 3.10
C MET A 216 -8.66 21.96 2.76
N GLU A 217 -9.50 21.34 1.94
CA GLU A 217 -10.82 21.87 1.55
C GLU A 217 -11.67 22.18 2.78
N ASN A 218 -11.81 21.18 3.68
CA ASN A 218 -12.55 21.34 4.92
C ASN A 218 -12.00 22.47 5.78
N SER A 219 -10.69 22.65 5.85
CA SER A 219 -10.05 23.70 6.63
C SER A 219 -10.28 25.10 6.01
N ILE A 220 -10.22 25.22 4.69
CA ILE A 220 -10.52 26.48 3.96
C ILE A 220 -12.00 26.84 4.13
N CYS A 221 -12.92 25.89 3.95
CA CYS A 221 -14.35 26.14 4.15
C CYS A 221 -14.68 26.66 5.55
N ARG A 222 -14.00 26.15 6.57
CA ARG A 222 -14.16 26.65 7.96
C ARG A 222 -13.65 28.11 8.08
N LEU A 223 -12.51 28.43 7.49
CA LEU A 223 -11.97 29.79 7.50
C LEU A 223 -12.92 30.79 6.84
N LEU A 224 -13.47 30.44 5.67
CA LEU A 224 -14.42 31.31 4.95
C LEU A 224 -15.69 31.56 5.76
N ARG A 225 -16.22 30.55 6.47
CA ARG A 225 -17.40 30.70 7.33
C ARG A 225 -17.15 31.51 8.61
N SER A 226 -15.91 31.56 9.09
CA SER A 226 -15.53 32.33 10.27
C SER A 226 -15.23 33.80 9.98
N THR A 227 -15.17 34.18 8.70
CA THR A 227 -14.87 35.55 8.25
C THR A 227 -16.13 36.29 7.80
N THR A 228 -17.27 35.59 7.78
CA THR A 228 -18.64 36.13 7.57
C THR A 228 -19.35 36.24 8.92
#